data_9394702995d7429e45f6189b0341e6f1
#
_entry.id   9394702995d7429e45f6189b0341e6f1
#
_cell.length_a   1.000
_cell.length_b   1.000
_cell.length_c   1.000
_cell.angle_alpha   90.00
_cell.angle_beta   90.00
_cell.angle_gamma   90.00
#
_symmetry.space_group_name_H-M   'P 1'
#
loop_
_entity.id
_entity.type
_entity.pdbx_description
1 polymer ?
#
loop_
_entity_poly.entity_id
_entity_poly.type
_entity_poly.pdbx_seq_one_letter_code
_entity_poly.pdbx_strand_id
1 'polypeptide(L)'
;MVIGIIGLGLIGGSIAKALKEKTNIEIVAMNRSEKSLIDAYNDGVIDKYSLTDMSIFKECNIIIVCTTVDTIPTYVSKLKPYIKKDCIITDVGSTKKKICDTLSNIKDICFIGGHPMAGSEQTGYKSAKAHLFENAFYILTPINNVPQSKIDKMINIAKTLGATPVVISPEVHDYTVAAISHVP
;
A
#
# COMPACT_ATOMS: atom_id res chain seq x y z
N MET A 1 -12.18 -11.25 -2.33
CA MET A 1 -11.12 -10.55 -1.57
C MET A 1 -11.42 -9.06 -1.63
N VAL A 2 -11.25 -8.35 -0.51
CA VAL A 2 -11.46 -6.90 -0.42
C VAL A 2 -10.12 -6.25 -0.09
N ILE A 3 -9.73 -5.22 -0.86
CA ILE A 3 -8.52 -4.43 -0.62
C ILE A 3 -8.91 -2.99 -0.29
N GLY A 4 -8.39 -2.48 0.82
CA GLY A 4 -8.50 -1.08 1.22
C GLY A 4 -7.33 -0.26 0.71
N ILE A 5 -7.58 0.97 0.26
CA ILE A 5 -6.53 1.93 -0.15
C ILE A 5 -6.75 3.24 0.58
N ILE A 6 -5.74 3.70 1.30
CA ILE A 6 -5.73 5.01 1.95
C ILE A 6 -4.77 5.92 1.19
N GLY A 7 -5.32 6.91 0.50
CA GLY A 7 -4.59 7.82 -0.37
C GLY A 7 -4.66 7.43 -1.85
N LEU A 8 -5.56 8.09 -2.59
CA LEU A 8 -5.72 7.95 -4.06
C LEU A 8 -4.91 9.05 -4.79
N GLY A 9 -3.60 9.04 -4.60
CA GLY A 9 -2.65 9.79 -5.41
C GLY A 9 -2.18 9.00 -6.62
N LEU A 10 -1.00 9.33 -7.14
CA LEU A 10 -0.35 8.59 -8.22
C LEU A 10 -0.22 7.10 -7.88
N ILE A 11 0.40 6.77 -6.75
CA ILE A 11 0.72 5.37 -6.39
C ILE A 11 -0.57 4.61 -6.05
N GLY A 12 -1.38 5.10 -5.09
CA GLY A 12 -2.59 4.41 -4.68
C GLY A 12 -3.63 4.26 -5.80
N GLY A 13 -3.77 5.30 -6.64
CA GLY A 13 -4.61 5.24 -7.83
C GLY A 13 -4.10 4.24 -8.87
N SER A 14 -2.78 4.14 -9.07
CA SER A 14 -2.18 3.18 -9.99
C SER A 14 -2.35 1.73 -9.50
N ILE A 15 -2.20 1.50 -8.19
CA ILE A 15 -2.49 0.18 -7.57
C ILE A 15 -3.96 -0.19 -7.82
N ALA A 16 -4.89 0.74 -7.55
CA ALA A 16 -6.32 0.51 -7.75
C ALA A 16 -6.63 0.16 -9.22
N LYS A 17 -6.13 0.96 -10.17
CA LYS A 17 -6.32 0.73 -11.61
C LYS A 17 -5.75 -0.62 -12.05
N ALA A 18 -4.51 -0.95 -11.66
CA ALA A 18 -3.88 -2.23 -12.01
C ALA A 18 -4.64 -3.44 -11.45
N LEU A 19 -5.11 -3.37 -10.22
CA LEU A 19 -5.91 -4.43 -9.60
C LEU A 19 -7.27 -4.60 -10.30
N LYS A 20 -7.95 -3.51 -10.61
CA LYS A 20 -9.25 -3.57 -11.31
C LYS A 20 -9.13 -4.11 -12.73
N GLU A 21 -8.09 -3.74 -13.45
CA GLU A 21 -7.84 -4.23 -14.81
C GLU A 21 -7.54 -5.74 -14.86
N LYS A 22 -6.79 -6.24 -13.86
CA LYS A 22 -6.27 -7.61 -13.86
C LYS A 22 -7.07 -8.59 -12.98
N THR A 23 -8.03 -8.10 -12.20
CA THR A 23 -8.75 -8.94 -11.20
C THR A 23 -10.18 -8.46 -10.95
N ASN A 24 -10.98 -9.31 -10.28
CA ASN A 24 -12.31 -8.95 -9.76
C ASN A 24 -12.27 -8.59 -8.26
N ILE A 25 -11.17 -8.00 -7.78
CA ILE A 25 -11.03 -7.59 -6.37
C ILE A 25 -11.92 -6.38 -6.11
N GLU A 26 -12.67 -6.43 -5.00
CA GLU A 26 -13.39 -5.27 -4.47
C GLU A 26 -12.39 -4.29 -3.84
N ILE A 27 -12.45 -3.02 -4.23
CA ILE A 27 -11.56 -1.96 -3.74
C ILE A 27 -12.36 -0.94 -2.96
N VAL A 28 -11.96 -0.71 -1.72
CA VAL A 28 -12.51 0.30 -0.83
C VAL A 28 -11.46 1.38 -0.61
N ALA A 29 -11.82 2.65 -0.77
CA ALA A 29 -10.84 3.73 -0.69
C ALA A 29 -11.19 4.83 0.31
N MET A 30 -10.16 5.43 0.90
CA MET A 30 -10.25 6.67 1.66
C MET A 30 -9.21 7.67 1.15
N ASN A 31 -9.60 8.92 0.99
CA ASN A 31 -8.71 9.98 0.54
C ASN A 31 -9.16 11.34 1.07
N ARG A 32 -8.24 12.28 1.23
CA ARG A 32 -8.57 13.65 1.66
C ARG A 32 -9.31 14.46 0.60
N SER A 33 -9.01 14.22 -0.67
CA SER A 33 -9.67 14.87 -1.80
C SER A 33 -10.93 14.09 -2.18
N GLU A 34 -12.09 14.65 -1.94
CA GLU A 34 -13.37 14.08 -2.38
C GLU A 34 -13.42 13.90 -3.89
N LYS A 35 -12.89 14.87 -4.62
CA LYS A 35 -12.84 14.81 -6.09
C LYS A 35 -12.12 13.56 -6.59
N SER A 36 -10.98 13.20 -5.98
CA SER A 36 -10.25 11.98 -6.40
C SER A 36 -11.05 10.71 -6.12
N LEU A 37 -11.86 10.69 -5.06
CA LEU A 37 -12.75 9.55 -4.75
C LEU A 37 -13.88 9.44 -5.76
N ILE A 38 -14.55 10.56 -6.07
CA ILE A 38 -15.62 10.61 -7.06
C ILE A 38 -15.10 10.23 -8.45
N ASP A 39 -13.97 10.79 -8.87
CA ASP A 39 -13.36 10.47 -10.17
C ASP A 39 -13.06 8.95 -10.24
N ALA A 40 -12.41 8.36 -9.21
CA ALA A 40 -12.07 6.94 -9.18
C ALA A 40 -13.30 6.01 -9.13
N TYR A 41 -14.37 6.43 -8.44
CA TYR A 41 -15.63 5.69 -8.38
C TYR A 41 -16.35 5.70 -9.74
N ASN A 42 -16.44 6.85 -10.38
CA ASN A 42 -17.04 7.00 -11.70
C ASN A 42 -16.26 6.25 -12.79
N ASP A 43 -14.92 6.17 -12.66
CA ASP A 43 -14.05 5.38 -13.54
C ASP A 43 -14.21 3.85 -13.28
N GLY A 44 -14.98 3.42 -12.28
CA GLY A 44 -15.13 2.01 -11.91
C GLY A 44 -13.88 1.39 -11.27
N VAL A 45 -12.94 2.22 -10.79
CA VAL A 45 -11.66 1.80 -10.22
C VAL A 45 -11.79 1.44 -8.75
N ILE A 46 -12.74 2.03 -8.04
CA ILE A 46 -13.07 1.68 -6.65
C ILE A 46 -14.57 1.40 -6.53
N ASP A 47 -14.94 0.52 -5.58
CA ASP A 47 -16.33 0.07 -5.39
C ASP A 47 -17.03 0.84 -4.27
N LYS A 48 -16.27 1.29 -3.27
CA LYS A 48 -16.78 2.06 -2.11
C LYS A 48 -15.73 3.06 -1.66
N TYR A 49 -16.17 4.15 -1.08
CA TYR A 49 -15.25 5.13 -0.51
C TYR A 49 -15.83 5.88 0.70
N SER A 50 -14.94 6.48 1.46
CA SER A 50 -15.26 7.45 2.51
C SER A 50 -14.19 8.53 2.59
N LEU A 51 -14.56 9.72 3.05
CA LEU A 51 -13.62 10.81 3.36
C LEU A 51 -12.95 10.62 4.74
N THR A 52 -13.71 10.13 5.71
CA THR A 52 -13.26 10.13 7.12
C THR A 52 -13.59 8.85 7.89
N ASP A 53 -14.61 8.10 7.48
CA ASP A 53 -15.06 6.91 8.20
C ASP A 53 -14.17 5.71 7.87
N MET A 54 -13.36 5.31 8.85
CA MET A 54 -12.48 4.14 8.74
C MET A 54 -13.21 2.79 8.90
N SER A 55 -14.46 2.78 9.35
CA SER A 55 -15.24 1.55 9.48
C SER A 55 -15.49 0.85 8.15
N ILE A 56 -15.33 1.57 7.02
CA ILE A 56 -15.42 0.99 5.68
C ILE A 56 -14.37 -0.10 5.43
N PHE A 57 -13.27 -0.12 6.18
CA PHE A 57 -12.18 -1.10 6.04
C PHE A 57 -12.40 -2.39 6.83
N LYS A 58 -13.51 -2.52 7.57
CA LYS A 58 -13.78 -3.67 8.45
C LYS A 58 -13.72 -5.02 7.73
N GLU A 59 -14.09 -5.08 6.46
CA GLU A 59 -14.10 -6.31 5.67
C GLU A 59 -12.82 -6.54 4.85
N CYS A 60 -11.87 -5.60 4.89
CA CYS A 60 -10.65 -5.69 4.11
C CYS A 60 -9.75 -6.86 4.55
N ASN A 61 -9.18 -7.53 3.58
CA ASN A 61 -8.16 -8.56 3.78
C ASN A 61 -6.75 -7.97 3.74
N ILE A 62 -6.58 -6.91 2.96
CA ILE A 62 -5.34 -6.15 2.83
C ILE A 62 -5.69 -4.67 2.82
N ILE A 63 -4.91 -3.84 3.50
CA ILE A 63 -5.03 -2.38 3.45
C ILE A 63 -3.68 -1.80 3.07
N ILE A 64 -3.67 -0.97 2.02
CA ILE A 64 -2.48 -0.32 1.48
C ILE A 64 -2.53 1.16 1.82
N VAL A 65 -1.58 1.62 2.65
CA VAL A 65 -1.48 3.02 3.08
C VAL A 65 -0.56 3.78 2.13
N CYS A 66 -1.15 4.57 1.23
CA CYS A 66 -0.48 5.33 0.17
C CYS A 66 -0.40 6.83 0.52
N THR A 67 -0.01 7.13 1.74
CA THR A 67 0.17 8.49 2.24
C THR A 67 1.66 8.83 2.39
N THR A 68 1.98 10.06 2.80
CA THR A 68 3.37 10.44 3.08
C THR A 68 3.96 9.60 4.21
N VAL A 69 5.25 9.30 4.12
CA VAL A 69 6.00 8.43 5.05
C VAL A 69 5.72 8.76 6.52
N ASP A 70 5.73 10.03 6.89
CA ASP A 70 5.54 10.47 8.28
C ASP A 70 4.11 10.23 8.82
N THR A 71 3.12 10.08 7.95
CA THR A 71 1.73 9.87 8.35
C THR A 71 1.32 8.40 8.41
N ILE A 72 2.10 7.49 7.83
CA ILE A 72 1.80 6.05 7.77
C ILE A 72 1.55 5.46 9.16
N PRO A 73 2.43 5.65 10.17
CA PRO A 73 2.21 5.08 11.50
C PRO A 73 0.91 5.57 12.15
N THR A 74 0.55 6.83 11.92
CA THR A 74 -0.70 7.41 12.43
C THR A 74 -1.93 6.72 11.81
N TYR A 75 -1.92 6.50 10.50
CA TYR A 75 -3.02 5.80 9.84
C TYR A 75 -3.12 4.34 10.29
N VAL A 76 -2.00 3.62 10.42
CA VAL A 76 -1.99 2.23 10.91
C VAL A 76 -2.56 2.15 12.32
N SER A 77 -2.17 3.06 13.22
CA SER A 77 -2.70 3.11 14.59
C SER A 77 -4.21 3.37 14.62
N LYS A 78 -4.70 4.29 13.79
CA LYS A 78 -6.12 4.61 13.67
C LYS A 78 -6.95 3.48 13.06
N LEU A 79 -6.38 2.69 12.16
CA LEU A 79 -7.05 1.54 11.53
C LEU A 79 -7.31 0.40 12.50
N LYS A 80 -6.44 0.19 13.48
CA LYS A 80 -6.45 -0.97 14.36
C LYS A 80 -7.83 -1.32 14.96
N PRO A 81 -8.66 -0.37 15.45
CA PRO A 81 -9.97 -0.68 16.01
C PRO A 81 -11.01 -1.17 14.99
N TYR A 82 -10.78 -0.96 13.70
CA TYR A 82 -11.77 -1.18 12.65
C TYR A 82 -11.51 -2.40 11.78
N ILE A 83 -10.33 -3.03 11.89
CA ILE A 83 -9.89 -4.07 10.98
C ILE A 83 -9.95 -5.46 11.60
N LYS A 84 -10.03 -6.48 10.74
CA LYS A 84 -9.95 -7.88 11.15
C LYS A 84 -8.55 -8.19 11.70
N LYS A 85 -8.48 -9.10 12.68
CA LYS A 85 -7.22 -9.56 13.27
C LYS A 85 -6.22 -10.14 12.25
N ASP A 86 -6.74 -10.72 11.16
CA ASP A 86 -5.93 -11.34 10.11
C ASP A 86 -5.70 -10.43 8.89
N CYS A 87 -6.17 -9.18 8.93
CA CYS A 87 -5.93 -8.19 7.90
C CYS A 87 -4.44 -7.86 7.79
N ILE A 88 -3.92 -7.83 6.57
CA ILE A 88 -2.56 -7.36 6.28
C ILE A 88 -2.62 -5.86 6.09
N ILE A 89 -1.78 -5.13 6.79
CA ILE A 89 -1.54 -3.71 6.51
C ILE A 89 -0.18 -3.59 5.83
N THR A 90 -0.12 -2.82 4.77
CA THR A 90 1.11 -2.48 4.06
C THR A 90 1.13 -1.00 3.71
N ASP A 91 2.29 -0.50 3.33
CA ASP A 91 2.46 0.87 2.85
C ASP A 91 3.17 0.91 1.50
N VAL A 92 3.47 2.12 1.02
CA VAL A 92 4.22 2.34 -0.23
C VAL A 92 5.33 3.39 -0.06
N GLY A 93 5.74 3.65 1.16
CA GLY A 93 6.75 4.66 1.48
C GLY A 93 8.13 4.32 0.92
N SER A 94 8.93 5.35 0.63
CA SER A 94 10.29 5.20 0.09
C SER A 94 11.34 4.82 1.13
N THR A 95 11.04 4.92 2.43
CA THR A 95 11.91 4.48 3.54
C THR A 95 11.16 3.49 4.42
N LYS A 96 11.87 2.51 5.02
CA LYS A 96 11.24 1.40 5.73
C LYS A 96 11.61 1.32 7.21
N LYS A 97 12.87 1.54 7.55
CA LYS A 97 13.35 1.27 8.91
C LYS A 97 12.53 2.01 9.97
N LYS A 98 12.41 3.34 9.85
CA LYS A 98 11.67 4.17 10.83
C LYS A 98 10.21 3.75 10.96
N ILE A 99 9.54 3.45 9.83
CA ILE A 99 8.15 2.98 9.81
C ILE A 99 8.03 1.64 10.53
N CYS A 100 8.85 0.67 10.14
CA CYS A 100 8.85 -0.68 10.69
C CYS A 100 9.19 -0.68 12.19
N ASP A 101 10.20 0.06 12.62
CA ASP A 101 10.56 0.20 14.04
C ASP A 101 9.39 0.79 14.87
N THR A 102 8.72 1.81 14.33
CA THR A 102 7.57 2.41 15.01
C THR A 102 6.42 1.44 15.13
N LEU A 103 6.10 0.72 14.05
CA LEU A 103 4.96 -0.19 13.98
C LEU A 103 5.21 -1.54 14.67
N SER A 104 6.46 -1.97 14.84
CA SER A 104 6.81 -3.19 15.58
C SER A 104 6.37 -3.16 17.04
N ASN A 105 6.19 -1.96 17.61
CA ASN A 105 5.70 -1.75 18.97
C ASN A 105 4.16 -1.85 19.09
N ILE A 106 3.43 -1.89 17.95
CA ILE A 106 1.98 -2.02 17.97
C ILE A 106 1.60 -3.50 17.97
N LYS A 107 1.02 -3.97 19.07
CA LYS A 107 0.55 -5.36 19.19
C LYS A 107 -0.66 -5.62 18.28
N ASP A 108 -0.87 -6.87 17.93
CA ASP A 108 -2.07 -7.36 17.21
C ASP A 108 -2.30 -6.71 15.84
N ILE A 109 -1.24 -6.35 15.14
CA ILE A 109 -1.28 -5.97 13.73
C ILE A 109 -0.38 -6.91 12.90
N CYS A 110 -0.79 -7.16 11.67
CA CYS A 110 0.04 -7.83 10.67
C CYS A 110 0.51 -6.76 9.67
N PHE A 111 1.74 -6.26 9.84
CA PHE A 111 2.29 -5.24 8.98
C PHE A 111 3.44 -5.80 8.13
N ILE A 112 3.38 -5.53 6.83
CA ILE A 112 4.44 -5.82 5.87
C ILE A 112 4.74 -4.52 5.16
N GLY A 113 5.88 -3.90 5.44
CA GLY A 113 6.27 -2.68 4.74
C GLY A 113 6.39 -2.94 3.24
N GLY A 114 5.99 -1.98 2.43
CA GLY A 114 6.05 -2.05 0.99
C GLY A 114 6.75 -0.82 0.40
N HIS A 115 7.48 -1.03 -0.69
CA HIS A 115 8.06 0.05 -1.47
C HIS A 115 8.08 -0.35 -2.95
N PRO A 116 7.11 0.07 -3.75
CA PRO A 116 7.21 -0.04 -5.21
C PRO A 116 8.29 0.93 -5.69
N MET A 117 9.32 0.38 -6.32
CA MET A 117 10.42 1.17 -6.92
C MET A 117 9.97 1.81 -8.25
N ALA A 118 8.84 2.51 -8.19
CA ALA A 118 8.21 3.16 -9.33
C ALA A 118 7.54 4.47 -8.87
N GLY A 119 7.53 5.44 -9.74
CA GLY A 119 6.91 6.74 -9.47
C GLY A 119 7.11 7.69 -10.64
N SER A 120 6.61 8.90 -10.49
CA SER A 120 6.89 10.01 -11.39
C SER A 120 6.75 11.33 -10.62
N GLU A 121 7.17 12.43 -11.24
CA GLU A 121 7.00 13.78 -10.67
C GLU A 121 5.53 14.24 -10.67
N GLN A 122 4.66 13.54 -11.40
CA GLN A 122 3.24 13.85 -11.46
C GLN A 122 2.53 13.44 -10.16
N THR A 123 1.48 14.15 -9.81
CA THR A 123 0.72 13.92 -8.59
C THR A 123 -0.78 13.76 -8.86
N GLY A 124 -1.49 13.19 -7.86
CA GLY A 124 -2.94 13.05 -7.90
C GLY A 124 -3.44 11.82 -8.69
N TYR A 125 -4.73 11.54 -8.53
CA TYR A 125 -5.39 10.39 -9.12
C TYR A 125 -5.37 10.41 -10.66
N LYS A 126 -5.52 11.59 -11.27
CA LYS A 126 -5.53 11.73 -12.74
C LYS A 126 -4.23 11.29 -13.42
N SER A 127 -3.12 11.33 -12.70
CA SER A 127 -1.81 10.87 -13.18
C SER A 127 -1.59 9.36 -12.98
N ALA A 128 -2.52 8.68 -12.29
CA ALA A 128 -2.41 7.25 -12.01
C ALA A 128 -2.55 6.40 -13.28
N LYS A 129 -1.68 5.38 -13.41
CA LYS A 129 -1.58 4.49 -14.58
C LYS A 129 -1.55 3.03 -14.12
N ALA A 130 -2.35 2.15 -14.73
CA ALA A 130 -2.40 0.73 -14.37
C ALA A 130 -1.04 0.01 -14.56
N HIS A 131 -0.25 0.44 -15.54
CA HIS A 131 1.05 -0.15 -15.88
C HIS A 131 2.25 0.50 -15.14
N LEU A 132 2.00 1.36 -14.13
CA LEU A 132 3.09 2.09 -13.43
C LEU A 132 4.15 1.17 -12.82
N PHE A 133 3.76 -0.02 -12.39
CA PHE A 133 4.63 -0.95 -11.66
C PHE A 133 5.24 -2.05 -12.52
N GLU A 134 4.91 -2.09 -13.81
CA GLU A 134 5.42 -3.11 -14.72
C GLU A 134 6.94 -3.04 -14.82
N ASN A 135 7.58 -4.21 -14.62
CA ASN A 135 9.03 -4.37 -14.58
C ASN A 135 9.77 -3.63 -13.45
N ALA A 136 9.05 -2.97 -12.54
CA ALA A 136 9.65 -2.38 -11.35
C ALA A 136 9.87 -3.43 -10.25
N PHE A 137 10.83 -3.23 -9.37
CA PHE A 137 10.91 -3.98 -8.12
C PHE A 137 9.82 -3.51 -7.14
N TYR A 138 9.25 -4.45 -6.41
CA TYR A 138 8.37 -4.16 -5.27
C TYR A 138 8.99 -4.78 -4.02
N ILE A 139 9.57 -3.94 -3.18
CA ILE A 139 10.26 -4.42 -1.99
C ILE A 139 9.26 -4.62 -0.86
N LEU A 140 9.35 -5.76 -0.17
CA LEU A 140 8.52 -6.13 0.96
C LEU A 140 9.42 -6.33 2.19
N THR A 141 9.03 -5.67 3.30
CA THR A 141 9.77 -5.71 4.56
C THR A 141 8.84 -6.17 5.69
N PRO A 142 8.65 -7.50 5.87
CA PRO A 142 7.81 -8.01 6.95
C PRO A 142 8.44 -7.74 8.31
N ILE A 143 7.61 -7.43 9.33
CA ILE A 143 8.03 -7.24 10.73
C ILE A 143 7.34 -8.25 11.66
N ASN A 144 7.88 -8.44 12.86
CA ASN A 144 7.23 -9.21 13.94
C ASN A 144 6.79 -10.65 13.57
N ASN A 145 7.66 -11.42 12.94
CA ASN A 145 7.38 -12.83 12.60
C ASN A 145 6.05 -13.01 11.83
N VAL A 146 5.80 -12.16 10.85
CA VAL A 146 4.63 -12.31 9.96
C VAL A 146 4.63 -13.72 9.33
N PRO A 147 3.50 -14.46 9.38
CA PRO A 147 3.41 -15.78 8.78
C PRO A 147 3.74 -15.77 7.28
N GLN A 148 4.46 -16.79 6.81
CA GLN A 148 4.87 -16.90 5.40
C GLN A 148 3.66 -16.77 4.45
N SER A 149 2.52 -17.34 4.79
CA SER A 149 1.30 -17.25 3.98
C SER A 149 0.80 -15.81 3.76
N LYS A 150 1.11 -14.89 4.66
CA LYS A 150 0.79 -13.46 4.49
C LYS A 150 1.80 -12.78 3.59
N ILE A 151 3.08 -13.14 3.71
CA ILE A 151 4.14 -12.66 2.81
C ILE A 151 3.84 -13.13 1.39
N ASP A 152 3.46 -14.39 1.19
CA ASP A 152 3.10 -14.94 -0.11
C ASP A 152 1.90 -14.22 -0.75
N LYS A 153 0.91 -13.81 0.06
CA LYS A 153 -0.20 -12.98 -0.43
C LYS A 153 0.30 -11.63 -0.96
N MET A 154 1.20 -10.97 -0.26
CA MET A 154 1.78 -9.70 -0.71
C MET A 154 2.66 -9.87 -1.94
N ILE A 155 3.43 -10.96 -2.03
CA ILE A 155 4.18 -11.34 -3.24
C ILE A 155 3.23 -11.48 -4.43
N ASN A 156 2.09 -12.13 -4.25
CA ASN A 156 1.10 -12.31 -5.32
C ASN A 156 0.46 -10.96 -5.73
N ILE A 157 0.18 -10.06 -4.78
CA ILE A 157 -0.28 -8.70 -5.11
C ILE A 157 0.78 -7.97 -5.96
N ALA A 158 2.04 -7.96 -5.54
CA ALA A 158 3.11 -7.31 -6.30
C ALA A 158 3.22 -7.88 -7.74
N LYS A 159 3.16 -9.21 -7.90
CA LYS A 159 3.13 -9.86 -9.22
C LYS A 159 1.92 -9.46 -10.05
N THR A 160 0.75 -9.37 -9.44
CA THR A 160 -0.48 -8.92 -10.12
C THR A 160 -0.34 -7.48 -10.64
N LEU A 161 0.37 -6.62 -9.91
CA LEU A 161 0.70 -5.27 -10.37
C LEU A 161 1.71 -5.25 -11.54
N GLY A 162 2.33 -6.39 -11.88
CA GLY A 162 3.37 -6.50 -12.91
C GLY A 162 4.78 -6.25 -12.37
N ALA A 163 4.94 -6.15 -11.05
CA ALA A 163 6.22 -5.88 -10.41
C ALA A 163 6.96 -7.18 -10.04
N THR A 164 8.28 -7.07 -9.85
CA THR A 164 9.14 -8.12 -9.34
C THR A 164 9.26 -7.99 -7.81
N PRO A 165 8.64 -8.89 -7.01
CA PRO A 165 8.72 -8.80 -5.55
C PRO A 165 10.09 -9.21 -5.02
N VAL A 166 10.59 -8.46 -4.03
CA VAL A 166 11.82 -8.75 -3.28
C VAL A 166 11.52 -8.64 -1.80
N VAL A 167 11.87 -9.66 -1.01
CA VAL A 167 11.66 -9.67 0.45
C VAL A 167 13.00 -9.51 1.14
N ILE A 168 13.15 -8.42 1.91
CA ILE A 168 14.39 -8.10 2.65
C ILE A 168 14.04 -7.46 3.99
N SER A 169 15.04 -7.29 4.88
CA SER A 169 14.82 -6.54 6.12
C SER A 169 14.72 -5.03 5.88
N PRO A 170 14.04 -4.27 6.79
CA PRO A 170 13.95 -2.82 6.67
C PRO A 170 15.31 -2.11 6.63
N GLU A 171 16.31 -2.64 7.34
CA GLU A 171 17.67 -2.11 7.38
C GLU A 171 18.37 -2.26 6.02
N VAL A 172 18.31 -3.48 5.46
CA VAL A 172 18.89 -3.78 4.15
C VAL A 172 18.22 -2.94 3.08
N HIS A 173 16.88 -2.76 3.17
CA HIS A 173 16.13 -1.88 2.28
C HIS A 173 16.71 -0.46 2.27
N ASP A 174 16.73 0.21 3.43
CA ASP A 174 17.12 1.63 3.50
C ASP A 174 18.60 1.82 3.12
N TYR A 175 19.48 0.87 3.49
CA TYR A 175 20.89 0.89 3.05
C TYR A 175 21.00 0.78 1.52
N THR A 176 20.29 -0.17 0.91
CA THR A 176 20.35 -0.40 -0.55
C THR A 176 19.79 0.79 -1.32
N VAL A 177 18.65 1.32 -0.89
CA VAL A 177 18.03 2.48 -1.54
C VAL A 177 18.92 3.72 -1.43
N ALA A 178 19.53 3.96 -0.27
CA ALA A 178 20.49 5.05 -0.09
C ALA A 178 21.70 4.90 -1.03
N ALA A 179 22.25 3.69 -1.15
CA ALA A 179 23.38 3.43 -2.04
C ALA A 179 23.05 3.69 -3.52
N ILE A 180 21.86 3.24 -3.98
CA ILE A 180 21.42 3.44 -5.38
C ILE A 180 21.10 4.92 -5.66
N SER A 181 20.52 5.63 -4.69
CA SER A 181 20.09 7.02 -4.86
C SER A 181 21.24 8.04 -4.74
N HIS A 182 22.37 7.66 -4.17
CA HIS A 182 23.53 8.54 -3.92
C HIS A 182 24.78 8.18 -4.73
N VAL A 183 24.70 7.16 -5.60
CA VAL A 183 25.78 6.91 -6.58
C VAL A 183 25.46 7.72 -7.83
N PRO A 184 26.32 8.70 -8.21
CA PRO A 184 26.14 9.51 -9.41
C PRO A 184 26.30 8.69 -10.70
#